data_e9d61c27ea8c9ef5d81b480d731e1198
#
_entry.id   e9d61c27ea8c9ef5d81b480d731e1198
#
_cell.length_a   1.000
_cell.length_b   1.000
_cell.length_c   1.000
_cell.angle_alpha   90.00
_cell.angle_beta   90.00
_cell.angle_gamma   90.00
#
_symmetry.space_group_name_H-M   'P 1'
#
loop_
_entity.id
_entity.type
_entity.pdbx_description
1 polymer ?
#
loop_
_entity_poly.entity_id
_entity_poly.type
_entity_poly.pdbx_seq_one_letter_code
_entity_poly.pdbx_strand_id
1 'polypeptide(L)'
;MADRRLAARMQRVEIEDTSVTAPLSRHPDDEPPADLPTGHHPLLRWWPLAAVVVLCLVAATMLASARDRAFVARIEAVPGLVRPLDAAPTPLWEVGGRTANGAVLAADSALVVLGESDDEWRVTAHDPATGAVLWAVPVGPASRSGFESSGVTCPAQSGAVGSLVLCLVPQPRVLYSDEASIQEQPRLTVVPLSARDGTRTGSWDVRGDVVGIERIDDDLVIGQLTPDGHLKVQRRSGRSGAVVWSYVTPVAMAQLLTASMRVLPPIVVLDGESTIILDAADGRTLVAGARFSGLQAAPLRGRFATWAPVGGAHMHDVDGTELYRMPGLPAQLAADDGSEPARVIVDEGSQLVSLDLGTGTEQWRTASPLDPRVLVGHRLVVSGAGTYGVLDASDGRELWSVDTDDALGWEPLSDGTLVLGPGLSPDGRPELWARALADGVRYWAVPLPEHVRHVDAVGGHLVVRTPNDLIVYG
;
A
#
# COMPACT_ATOMS: atom_id res chain seq x y z
N MET A 1 -18.70 -12.80 -41.65
CA MET A 1 -20.05 -13.36 -41.79
C MET A 1 -20.72 -13.41 -40.42
N ALA A 2 -21.87 -12.72 -40.35
CA ALA A 2 -22.89 -12.70 -39.30
C ALA A 2 -22.57 -11.98 -37.97
N ASP A 3 -22.90 -10.74 -38.04
CA ASP A 3 -23.24 -9.77 -37.00
C ASP A 3 -24.45 -10.27 -36.18
N ARG A 4 -24.34 -10.31 -34.86
CA ARG A 4 -25.49 -10.43 -33.96
C ARG A 4 -25.38 -9.43 -32.83
N ARG A 5 -25.87 -8.22 -33.13
CA ARG A 5 -26.18 -7.20 -32.11
C ARG A 5 -27.42 -7.64 -31.33
N LEU A 6 -27.24 -7.92 -30.04
CA LEU A 6 -28.34 -8.02 -29.09
C LEU A 6 -28.66 -6.62 -28.54
N ALA A 7 -29.71 -6.03 -29.11
CA ALA A 7 -30.29 -4.79 -28.60
C ALA A 7 -31.19 -5.12 -27.40
N ALA A 8 -30.82 -4.63 -26.22
CA ALA A 8 -31.71 -4.63 -25.06
C ALA A 8 -32.87 -3.68 -25.30
N ARG A 9 -34.09 -4.24 -25.36
CA ARG A 9 -35.36 -3.52 -25.52
C ARG A 9 -35.83 -3.06 -24.14
N MET A 10 -35.73 -1.76 -23.85
CA MET A 10 -36.47 -1.16 -22.73
C MET A 10 -37.97 -1.23 -23.01
N GLN A 11 -38.69 -1.89 -22.12
CA GLN A 11 -40.16 -1.87 -22.12
C GLN A 11 -40.63 -0.59 -21.41
N ARG A 12 -41.26 0.29 -22.20
CA ARG A 12 -41.97 1.48 -21.69
C ARG A 12 -43.28 1.01 -21.11
N VAL A 13 -43.48 1.16 -19.82
CA VAL A 13 -44.81 0.95 -19.19
C VAL A 13 -45.57 2.25 -19.35
N GLU A 14 -46.59 2.22 -20.20
CA GLU A 14 -47.63 3.28 -20.30
C GLU A 14 -48.66 3.02 -19.20
N ILE A 15 -48.82 4.00 -18.31
CA ILE A 15 -49.92 4.05 -17.34
C ILE A 15 -51.07 4.75 -18.04
N GLU A 16 -52.12 4.00 -18.45
CA GLU A 16 -53.36 4.55 -18.94
C GLU A 16 -54.17 5.17 -17.80
N ASP A 17 -54.29 6.48 -17.82
CA ASP A 17 -55.25 7.23 -16.98
C ASP A 17 -56.65 7.05 -17.55
N THR A 18 -57.41 6.13 -16.98
CA THR A 18 -58.82 5.98 -17.31
C THR A 18 -59.68 6.91 -16.44
N SER A 19 -59.85 8.14 -16.89
CA SER A 19 -60.85 9.06 -16.34
C SER A 19 -62.24 8.66 -16.87
N VAL A 20 -63.00 7.94 -16.06
CA VAL A 20 -64.43 7.67 -16.37
C VAL A 20 -65.28 8.78 -15.73
N THR A 21 -65.76 9.67 -16.58
CA THR A 21 -66.79 10.65 -16.23
C THR A 21 -68.17 9.97 -16.41
N ALA A 22 -68.84 9.73 -15.30
CA ALA A 22 -70.27 9.29 -15.32
C ALA A 22 -71.20 10.44 -14.92
N PRO A 23 -72.39 10.60 -15.58
CA PRO A 23 -73.25 11.73 -15.38
C PRO A 23 -74.12 11.61 -14.13
N LEU A 24 -74.39 12.75 -13.51
CA LEU A 24 -75.33 12.96 -12.43
C LEU A 24 -76.74 12.68 -12.86
N SER A 25 -77.45 11.72 -12.25
CA SER A 25 -78.89 11.64 -12.19
C SER A 25 -79.34 11.76 -10.74
N ARG A 26 -80.08 12.86 -10.48
CA ARG A 26 -80.81 13.09 -9.23
C ARG A 26 -82.06 12.23 -9.18
N HIS A 27 -82.33 11.57 -8.07
CA HIS A 27 -83.62 11.24 -7.61
C HIS A 27 -83.76 11.39 -6.10
N PRO A 28 -84.85 12.00 -5.62
CA PRO A 28 -85.04 12.25 -4.20
C PRO A 28 -85.85 11.12 -3.61
N ASP A 29 -85.48 10.61 -2.46
CA ASP A 29 -86.44 10.16 -1.44
C ASP A 29 -85.62 9.85 -0.12
N ASP A 30 -86.18 10.38 0.94
CA ASP A 30 -85.76 10.33 2.29
C ASP A 30 -85.76 8.87 2.85
N GLU A 31 -84.55 8.43 3.36
CA GLU A 31 -84.51 7.38 4.34
C GLU A 31 -83.43 7.75 5.43
N PRO A 32 -83.72 7.55 6.76
CA PRO A 32 -82.84 7.98 7.83
C PRO A 32 -81.58 7.12 7.86
N PRO A 33 -80.46 7.68 8.25
CA PRO A 33 -79.19 6.98 8.19
C PRO A 33 -79.18 5.78 9.15
N ALA A 34 -78.99 4.60 8.59
CA ALA A 34 -78.69 3.41 9.31
C ALA A 34 -77.30 3.60 10.01
N ASP A 35 -77.23 3.31 11.31
CA ASP A 35 -76.04 3.28 12.11
C ASP A 35 -74.93 2.49 11.36
N LEU A 36 -73.91 3.24 10.92
CA LEU A 36 -72.68 2.66 10.40
C LEU A 36 -71.99 1.91 11.54
N PRO A 37 -71.72 0.61 11.40
CA PRO A 37 -70.92 -0.10 12.39
C PRO A 37 -69.55 0.56 12.43
N THR A 38 -69.16 1.05 13.61
CA THR A 38 -67.78 1.46 13.92
C THR A 38 -66.87 0.29 13.75
N GLY A 39 -66.49 0.03 12.47
CA GLY A 39 -65.52 -0.98 12.10
C GLY A 39 -64.18 -0.60 12.69
N HIS A 40 -63.81 -1.25 13.80
CA HIS A 40 -62.45 -1.23 14.29
C HIS A 40 -61.53 -1.70 13.17
N HIS A 41 -60.79 -0.78 12.56
CA HIS A 41 -59.81 -1.10 11.49
C HIS A 41 -58.81 -2.13 12.01
N PRO A 42 -58.85 -3.39 11.54
CA PRO A 42 -57.92 -4.43 11.98
C PRO A 42 -56.47 -4.09 11.70
N LEU A 43 -56.22 -3.13 10.79
CA LEU A 43 -54.90 -2.61 10.43
C LEU A 43 -54.14 -1.93 11.61
N LEU A 44 -54.85 -1.31 12.57
CA LEU A 44 -54.22 -0.69 13.74
C LEU A 44 -53.61 -1.75 14.67
N ARG A 45 -54.02 -2.98 14.62
CA ARG A 45 -53.51 -4.07 15.47
C ARG A 45 -52.14 -4.57 15.02
N TRP A 46 -51.81 -4.35 13.73
CA TRP A 46 -50.53 -4.78 13.15
C TRP A 46 -49.46 -3.70 13.11
N TRP A 47 -49.80 -2.46 13.52
CA TRP A 47 -48.88 -1.33 13.52
C TRP A 47 -47.57 -1.58 14.34
N PRO A 48 -47.62 -2.20 15.54
CA PRO A 48 -46.37 -2.47 16.28
C PRO A 48 -45.50 -3.50 15.56
N LEU A 49 -46.06 -4.48 14.86
CA LEU A 49 -45.27 -5.43 14.06
C LEU A 49 -44.60 -4.72 12.86
N ALA A 50 -45.33 -3.86 12.15
CA ALA A 50 -44.78 -3.06 11.06
C ALA A 50 -43.66 -2.14 11.57
N ALA A 51 -43.83 -1.51 12.73
CA ALA A 51 -42.78 -0.68 13.36
C ALA A 51 -41.51 -1.49 13.74
N VAL A 52 -41.69 -2.71 14.27
CA VAL A 52 -40.57 -3.61 14.57
C VAL A 52 -39.83 -4.03 13.27
N VAL A 53 -40.54 -4.36 12.21
CA VAL A 53 -39.93 -4.73 10.92
C VAL A 53 -39.14 -3.57 10.35
N VAL A 54 -39.72 -2.35 10.34
CA VAL A 54 -39.01 -1.14 9.89
C VAL A 54 -37.78 -0.88 10.76
N LEU A 55 -37.88 -1.00 12.07
CA LEU A 55 -36.73 -0.83 12.98
C LEU A 55 -35.63 -1.87 12.71
N CYS A 56 -35.99 -3.12 12.50
CA CYS A 56 -35.06 -4.18 12.14
C CYS A 56 -34.38 -3.91 10.78
N LEU A 57 -35.12 -3.43 9.78
CA LEU A 57 -34.56 -3.05 8.47
C LEU A 57 -33.59 -1.87 8.60
N VAL A 58 -33.97 -0.83 9.35
CA VAL A 58 -33.09 0.33 9.61
C VAL A 58 -31.84 -0.10 10.38
N ALA A 59 -31.98 -0.96 11.39
CA ALA A 59 -30.84 -1.48 12.13
C ALA A 59 -29.92 -2.33 11.24
N ALA A 60 -30.49 -3.18 10.38
CA ALA A 60 -29.73 -3.99 9.43
C ALA A 60 -28.97 -3.14 8.39
N THR A 61 -29.62 -2.09 7.86
CA THR A 61 -28.96 -1.17 6.92
C THR A 61 -27.86 -0.35 7.58
N MET A 62 -28.08 0.13 8.80
CA MET A 62 -27.04 0.83 9.58
C MET A 62 -25.85 -0.09 9.88
N LEU A 63 -26.12 -1.33 10.25
CA LEU A 63 -25.06 -2.32 10.54
C LEU A 63 -24.28 -2.67 9.26
N ALA A 64 -24.94 -2.86 8.13
CA ALA A 64 -24.30 -3.07 6.83
C ALA A 64 -23.41 -1.88 6.47
N SER A 65 -23.95 -0.66 6.50
CA SER A 65 -23.18 0.56 6.21
C SER A 65 -22.00 0.79 7.19
N ALA A 66 -22.13 0.36 8.43
CA ALA A 66 -21.02 0.44 9.40
C ALA A 66 -19.92 -0.58 9.06
N ARG A 67 -20.30 -1.79 8.63
CA ARG A 67 -19.36 -2.83 8.17
C ARG A 67 -18.63 -2.41 6.91
N ASP A 68 -19.35 -1.84 5.94
CA ASP A 68 -18.75 -1.36 4.69
C ASP A 68 -17.75 -0.24 4.94
N ARG A 69 -18.11 0.74 5.80
CA ARG A 69 -17.16 1.79 6.19
C ARG A 69 -15.95 1.25 6.93
N ALA A 70 -16.13 0.28 7.83
CA ALA A 70 -15.02 -0.35 8.54
C ALA A 70 -14.13 -1.17 7.59
N PHE A 71 -14.71 -1.81 6.57
CA PHE A 71 -13.97 -2.51 5.53
C PHE A 71 -13.12 -1.53 4.70
N VAL A 72 -13.74 -0.47 4.17
CA VAL A 72 -13.02 0.57 3.39
C VAL A 72 -11.89 1.18 4.22
N ALA A 73 -12.15 1.57 5.47
CA ALA A 73 -11.13 2.13 6.35
C ALA A 73 -9.97 1.15 6.64
N ARG A 74 -10.27 -0.15 6.69
CA ARG A 74 -9.23 -1.18 6.85
C ARG A 74 -8.37 -1.29 5.59
N ILE A 75 -8.98 -1.34 4.41
CA ILE A 75 -8.27 -1.39 3.13
C ILE A 75 -7.38 -0.16 2.95
N GLU A 76 -7.91 1.04 3.22
CA GLU A 76 -7.15 2.30 3.13
C GLU A 76 -5.96 2.36 4.12
N ALA A 77 -6.05 1.69 5.24
CA ALA A 77 -4.98 1.63 6.24
C ALA A 77 -3.85 0.67 5.89
N VAL A 78 -4.06 -0.23 4.91
CA VAL A 78 -3.05 -1.22 4.52
C VAL A 78 -2.22 -0.70 3.35
N PRO A 79 -0.91 -0.52 3.53
CA PRO A 79 -0.03 -0.17 2.42
C PRO A 79 -0.12 -1.19 1.29
N GLY A 80 -0.12 -0.71 0.05
CA GLY A 80 -0.18 -1.57 -1.13
C GLY A 80 -1.60 -2.00 -1.55
N LEU A 81 -2.64 -1.64 -0.79
CA LEU A 81 -4.02 -1.80 -1.22
C LEU A 81 -4.59 -0.50 -1.78
N VAL A 82 -5.50 -0.63 -2.74
CA VAL A 82 -6.25 0.45 -3.36
C VAL A 82 -7.63 0.54 -2.71
N ARG A 83 -8.23 1.72 -2.64
CA ARG A 83 -9.66 1.87 -2.29
C ARG A 83 -10.54 1.00 -3.16
N PRO A 84 -11.68 0.54 -2.66
CA PRO A 84 -12.64 -0.18 -3.48
C PRO A 84 -13.00 0.61 -4.75
N LEU A 85 -12.91 -0.05 -5.89
CA LEU A 85 -13.17 0.51 -7.21
C LEU A 85 -14.52 0.00 -7.73
N ASP A 86 -15.57 0.81 -7.57
CA ASP A 86 -16.93 0.43 -8.01
C ASP A 86 -17.07 0.36 -9.53
N ALA A 87 -16.16 0.99 -10.27
CA ALA A 87 -16.12 1.03 -11.73
C ALA A 87 -14.68 1.04 -12.24
N ALA A 88 -14.54 0.94 -13.56
CA ALA A 88 -13.25 1.11 -14.23
C ALA A 88 -12.67 2.50 -13.91
N PRO A 89 -11.46 2.59 -13.32
CA PRO A 89 -10.89 3.85 -12.90
C PRO A 89 -10.54 4.74 -14.10
N THR A 90 -10.63 6.05 -13.89
CA THR A 90 -10.28 7.05 -14.88
C THR A 90 -9.23 8.00 -14.32
N PRO A 91 -8.41 8.63 -15.18
CA PRO A 91 -7.50 9.67 -14.71
C PRO A 91 -8.26 10.79 -14.01
N LEU A 92 -7.93 11.06 -12.75
CA LEU A 92 -8.49 12.17 -11.99
C LEU A 92 -7.69 13.45 -12.22
N TRP A 93 -6.39 13.34 -12.11
CA TRP A 93 -5.46 14.46 -12.31
C TRP A 93 -4.04 13.93 -12.60
N GLU A 94 -3.20 14.84 -13.08
CA GLU A 94 -1.87 14.54 -13.53
C GLU A 94 -0.89 15.63 -13.06
N VAL A 95 0.32 15.22 -12.71
CA VAL A 95 1.46 16.13 -12.47
C VAL A 95 2.55 15.79 -13.46
N GLY A 96 2.88 16.74 -14.34
CA GLY A 96 3.99 16.63 -15.26
C GLY A 96 5.32 17.08 -14.63
N GLY A 97 6.43 16.65 -15.23
CA GLY A 97 7.78 17.02 -14.84
C GLY A 97 8.64 15.87 -14.34
N ARG A 98 9.92 16.15 -14.03
CA ARG A 98 10.82 15.15 -13.45
C ARG A 98 10.43 14.89 -12.00
N THR A 99 9.71 13.83 -11.78
CA THR A 99 9.50 13.32 -10.42
C THR A 99 10.71 12.49 -10.00
N ALA A 100 11.26 12.77 -8.82
CA ALA A 100 12.32 11.95 -8.27
C ALA A 100 11.84 10.51 -8.02
N ASN A 101 12.73 9.54 -8.11
CA ASN A 101 12.42 8.16 -7.77
C ASN A 101 11.93 8.07 -6.32
N GLY A 102 10.74 7.49 -6.10
CA GLY A 102 10.10 7.43 -4.78
C GLY A 102 9.28 8.67 -4.41
N ALA A 103 8.98 9.51 -5.38
CA ALA A 103 8.48 10.87 -5.22
C ALA A 103 7.01 11.04 -4.80
N VAL A 104 6.27 9.98 -4.53
CA VAL A 104 4.87 10.08 -4.10
C VAL A 104 4.69 9.44 -2.75
N LEU A 105 4.16 10.19 -1.81
CA LEU A 105 3.93 9.78 -0.43
C LEU A 105 2.48 10.03 -0.06
N ALA A 106 1.89 9.16 0.73
CA ALA A 106 0.70 9.51 1.47
C ALA A 106 1.11 10.25 2.75
N ALA A 107 0.52 11.41 3.02
CA ALA A 107 0.80 12.18 4.22
C ALA A 107 -0.48 12.89 4.70
N ASP A 108 -0.92 12.60 5.91
CA ASP A 108 -2.22 13.01 6.44
C ASP A 108 -3.35 12.58 5.49
N SER A 109 -4.09 13.51 4.92
CA SER A 109 -5.15 13.28 3.92
C SER A 109 -4.74 13.65 2.49
N ALA A 110 -3.43 13.85 2.23
CA ALA A 110 -2.90 14.35 0.98
C ALA A 110 -1.98 13.33 0.27
N LEU A 111 -1.89 13.46 -1.04
CA LEU A 111 -0.78 12.89 -1.81
C LEU A 111 0.32 13.95 -1.97
N VAL A 112 1.50 13.64 -1.44
CA VAL A 112 2.65 14.53 -1.48
C VAL A 112 3.57 14.10 -2.61
N VAL A 113 3.86 15.02 -3.51
CA VAL A 113 4.72 14.81 -4.68
C VAL A 113 5.98 15.64 -4.53
N LEU A 114 7.14 15.01 -4.70
CA LEU A 114 8.41 15.68 -4.85
C LEU A 114 8.68 15.86 -6.34
N GLY A 115 8.83 17.08 -6.80
CA GLY A 115 9.10 17.40 -8.20
C GLY A 115 10.13 18.52 -8.35
N GLU A 116 10.69 18.62 -9.55
CA GLU A 116 11.58 19.73 -9.94
C GLU A 116 10.77 20.77 -10.71
N SER A 117 10.83 22.02 -10.27
CA SER A 117 10.22 23.17 -10.93
C SER A 117 11.10 24.40 -10.76
N ASP A 118 11.29 25.17 -11.82
CA ASP A 118 12.02 26.46 -11.79
C ASP A 118 13.41 26.37 -11.15
N ASP A 119 14.18 25.31 -11.48
CA ASP A 119 15.50 25.03 -10.91
C ASP A 119 15.51 24.76 -9.39
N GLU A 120 14.36 24.44 -8.81
CA GLU A 120 14.22 24.07 -7.39
C GLU A 120 13.52 22.73 -7.25
N TRP A 121 13.94 21.97 -6.24
CA TRP A 121 13.16 20.85 -5.74
C TRP A 121 12.02 21.37 -4.88
N ARG A 122 10.81 20.95 -5.19
CA ARG A 122 9.59 21.37 -4.53
C ARG A 122 8.79 20.18 -4.04
N VAL A 123 8.33 20.25 -2.81
CA VAL A 123 7.36 19.31 -2.24
C VAL A 123 5.98 19.94 -2.36
N THR A 124 5.07 19.25 -3.01
CA THR A 124 3.70 19.72 -3.23
C THR A 124 2.71 18.69 -2.72
N ALA A 125 1.80 19.10 -1.86
CA ALA A 125 0.69 18.27 -1.43
C ALA A 125 -0.56 18.56 -2.27
N HIS A 126 -1.19 17.50 -2.71
CA HIS A 126 -2.40 17.55 -3.52
C HIS A 126 -3.56 16.88 -2.78
N ASP A 127 -4.73 17.45 -2.94
CA ASP A 127 -5.96 16.75 -2.62
C ASP A 127 -6.08 15.52 -3.53
N PRO A 128 -6.22 14.32 -2.98
CA PRO A 128 -6.16 13.10 -3.77
C PRO A 128 -7.30 12.97 -4.79
N ALA A 129 -8.48 13.52 -4.49
CA ALA A 129 -9.65 13.41 -5.34
C ALA A 129 -9.67 14.42 -6.50
N THR A 130 -9.12 15.62 -6.27
CA THR A 130 -9.24 16.73 -7.21
C THR A 130 -7.92 17.18 -7.83
N GLY A 131 -6.78 16.76 -7.28
CA GLY A 131 -5.47 17.25 -7.65
C GLY A 131 -5.18 18.69 -7.23
N ALA A 132 -6.10 19.33 -6.51
CA ALA A 132 -5.91 20.70 -6.05
C ALA A 132 -4.69 20.79 -5.13
N VAL A 133 -3.84 21.79 -5.36
CA VAL A 133 -2.68 22.03 -4.51
C VAL A 133 -3.14 22.54 -3.16
N LEU A 134 -2.85 21.80 -2.11
CA LEU A 134 -3.11 22.17 -0.73
C LEU A 134 -2.01 23.08 -0.17
N TRP A 135 -0.77 22.70 -0.44
CA TRP A 135 0.42 23.49 -0.13
C TRP A 135 1.59 23.10 -1.04
N ALA A 136 2.56 23.99 -1.19
CA ALA A 136 3.79 23.75 -1.95
C ALA A 136 4.97 24.48 -1.32
N VAL A 137 6.09 23.77 -1.09
CA VAL A 137 7.27 24.33 -0.41
C VAL A 137 8.55 23.97 -1.17
N PRO A 138 9.42 24.94 -1.49
CA PRO A 138 10.74 24.64 -2.02
C PRO A 138 11.60 24.02 -0.91
N VAL A 139 12.35 22.96 -1.23
CA VAL A 139 13.18 22.25 -0.26
C VAL A 139 14.68 22.37 -0.55
N GLY A 140 15.06 22.64 -1.78
CA GLY A 140 16.45 22.83 -2.17
C GLY A 140 16.61 23.15 -3.64
N PRO A 141 17.81 23.59 -4.07
CA PRO A 141 18.09 23.86 -5.48
C PRO A 141 18.12 22.57 -6.29
N ALA A 142 17.63 22.62 -7.53
CA ALA A 142 17.86 21.57 -8.50
C ALA A 142 19.27 21.73 -9.09
N SER A 143 20.09 20.69 -8.95
CA SER A 143 21.46 20.76 -9.45
C SER A 143 21.50 20.71 -10.98
N ARG A 144 22.06 21.72 -11.64
CA ARG A 144 22.26 21.77 -13.09
C ARG A 144 23.48 21.00 -13.59
N SER A 145 24.38 20.58 -12.68
CA SER A 145 25.58 19.87 -13.07
C SER A 145 25.29 18.39 -13.29
N GLY A 146 25.35 17.94 -14.54
CA GLY A 146 25.03 16.56 -14.98
C GLY A 146 25.95 15.46 -14.45
N PHE A 147 26.73 15.72 -13.41
CA PHE A 147 27.70 14.76 -12.84
C PHE A 147 27.36 14.25 -11.45
N GLU A 148 26.39 14.82 -10.73
CA GLU A 148 25.99 14.31 -9.42
C GLU A 148 24.47 14.14 -9.36
N SER A 149 24.01 12.91 -9.48
CA SER A 149 22.61 12.52 -9.46
C SER A 149 22.00 12.36 -8.08
N SER A 150 22.62 12.93 -7.04
CA SER A 150 22.02 12.93 -5.72
C SER A 150 21.01 14.07 -5.59
N GLY A 151 19.83 13.86 -6.18
CA GLY A 151 18.70 14.76 -6.00
C GLY A 151 18.14 14.73 -4.58
N VAL A 152 17.27 15.67 -4.26
CA VAL A 152 16.47 15.61 -3.04
C VAL A 152 15.68 14.31 -3.01
N THR A 153 15.63 13.67 -1.86
CA THR A 153 14.79 12.49 -1.62
C THR A 153 13.95 12.73 -0.37
N CYS A 154 12.71 12.27 -0.39
CA CYS A 154 11.86 12.26 0.80
C CYS A 154 11.49 10.81 1.08
N PRO A 155 12.14 10.13 2.04
CA PRO A 155 11.90 8.72 2.31
C PRO A 155 10.44 8.45 2.61
N ALA A 156 9.85 7.53 1.86
CA ALA A 156 8.52 7.03 2.15
C ALA A 156 8.56 6.13 3.39
N GLN A 157 7.47 6.08 4.09
CA GLN A 157 7.25 5.07 5.12
C GLN A 157 6.38 3.95 4.55
N SER A 158 6.80 2.72 4.75
CA SER A 158 5.92 1.57 4.62
C SER A 158 5.09 1.48 5.90
N GLY A 159 3.84 1.91 5.88
CA GLY A 159 2.95 1.85 7.05
C GLY A 159 2.14 3.13 7.28
N ALA A 160 1.82 3.41 8.54
CA ALA A 160 0.95 4.51 8.94
C ALA A 160 1.46 5.88 8.47
N VAL A 161 0.52 6.75 8.09
CA VAL A 161 0.81 8.10 7.63
C VAL A 161 1.39 8.93 8.77
N GLY A 162 2.62 9.41 8.63
CA GLY A 162 3.28 10.26 9.62
C GLY A 162 2.77 11.70 9.61
N SER A 163 3.04 12.42 10.68
CA SER A 163 2.71 13.85 10.81
C SER A 163 3.70 14.77 10.10
N LEU A 164 4.85 14.22 9.68
CA LEU A 164 5.91 14.95 8.99
C LEU A 164 6.15 14.39 7.59
N VAL A 165 6.58 15.23 6.68
CA VAL A 165 7.30 14.86 5.46
C VAL A 165 8.77 15.19 5.69
N LEU A 166 9.64 14.17 5.61
CA LEU A 166 11.08 14.34 5.89
C LEU A 166 11.83 14.33 4.56
N CYS A 167 12.46 15.44 4.19
CA CYS A 167 13.23 15.53 2.96
C CYS A 167 14.71 15.65 3.23
N LEU A 168 15.53 14.91 2.49
CA LEU A 168 16.97 14.86 2.53
C LEU A 168 17.52 15.66 1.38
N VAL A 169 18.17 16.77 1.68
CA VAL A 169 18.74 17.71 0.72
C VAL A 169 20.24 17.58 0.73
N PRO A 170 20.86 17.01 -0.31
CA PRO A 170 22.29 16.94 -0.41
C PRO A 170 22.88 18.34 -0.55
N GLN A 171 23.93 18.61 0.21
CA GLN A 171 24.65 19.88 0.08
C GLN A 171 25.66 19.77 -1.07
N PRO A 172 25.81 20.81 -1.91
CA PRO A 172 26.77 20.79 -2.99
C PRO A 172 28.18 20.59 -2.44
N ARG A 173 28.94 19.68 -3.04
CA ARG A 173 30.37 19.52 -2.78
C ARG A 173 31.15 20.46 -3.68
N VAL A 174 32.04 21.23 -3.13
CA VAL A 174 33.08 21.91 -3.91
C VAL A 174 34.15 20.89 -4.25
N LEU A 175 34.13 20.34 -5.45
CA LEU A 175 35.02 19.26 -5.86
C LEU A 175 36.36 19.72 -6.35
N TYR A 176 36.52 21.00 -6.78
CA TYR A 176 37.76 21.51 -7.37
C TYR A 176 37.97 22.98 -6.99
N SER A 177 39.04 23.26 -6.30
CA SER A 177 39.74 24.54 -6.39
C SER A 177 41.08 24.33 -7.12
N ASP A 178 41.53 25.30 -7.87
CA ASP A 178 42.76 25.19 -8.71
C ASP A 178 44.04 24.83 -7.95
N GLU A 179 44.00 24.76 -6.61
CA GLU A 179 45.19 24.54 -5.77
C GLU A 179 45.08 23.34 -4.81
N ALA A 180 43.94 22.78 -4.53
CA ALA A 180 43.79 21.58 -3.70
C ALA A 180 42.42 20.92 -3.85
N SER A 181 42.39 19.60 -3.96
CA SER A 181 41.15 18.82 -3.81
C SER A 181 40.79 18.74 -2.33
N ILE A 182 39.96 19.64 -1.85
CA ILE A 182 39.41 19.53 -0.49
C ILE A 182 38.23 18.56 -0.59
N GLN A 183 38.45 17.35 -0.08
CA GLN A 183 37.42 16.35 0.07
C GLN A 183 36.60 16.68 1.31
N GLU A 184 35.58 17.56 1.17
CA GLU A 184 34.64 17.77 2.27
C GLU A 184 33.83 16.49 2.49
N GLN A 185 33.58 16.17 3.77
CA GLN A 185 32.69 15.03 4.10
C GLN A 185 31.29 15.27 3.52
N PRO A 186 30.64 14.22 3.00
CA PRO A 186 29.26 14.30 2.55
C PRO A 186 28.36 14.91 3.62
N ARG A 187 27.52 15.84 3.22
CA ARG A 187 26.58 16.51 4.12
C ARG A 187 25.20 16.49 3.51
N LEU A 188 24.24 16.02 4.30
CA LEU A 188 22.82 16.06 3.97
C LEU A 188 22.12 16.95 4.99
N THR A 189 21.24 17.82 4.52
CA THR A 189 20.35 18.58 5.41
C THR A 189 18.98 17.90 5.40
N VAL A 190 18.51 17.55 6.58
CA VAL A 190 17.13 17.05 6.77
C VAL A 190 16.22 18.25 6.96
N VAL A 191 15.17 18.30 6.13
CA VAL A 191 14.14 19.35 6.16
C VAL A 191 12.79 18.69 6.53
N PRO A 192 12.37 18.77 7.80
CA PRO A 192 11.07 18.30 8.23
C PRO A 192 9.99 19.33 7.91
N LEU A 193 8.95 18.89 7.22
CA LEU A 193 7.75 19.64 6.88
C LEU A 193 6.56 19.05 7.62
N SER A 194 5.65 19.87 8.11
CA SER A 194 4.36 19.44 8.59
C SER A 194 3.56 18.83 7.42
N ALA A 195 3.09 17.61 7.54
CA ALA A 195 2.28 16.95 6.52
C ALA A 195 0.99 17.73 6.21
N ARG A 196 0.44 18.41 7.21
CA ARG A 196 -0.84 19.13 7.14
C ARG A 196 -0.79 20.40 6.28
N ASP A 197 0.28 21.19 6.40
CA ASP A 197 0.33 22.56 5.84
C ASP A 197 1.68 22.92 5.20
N GLY A 198 2.61 21.99 5.13
CA GLY A 198 3.95 22.20 4.55
C GLY A 198 4.87 23.09 5.39
N THR A 199 4.47 23.53 6.59
CA THR A 199 5.30 24.39 7.44
C THR A 199 6.61 23.68 7.80
N ARG A 200 7.76 24.34 7.56
CA ARG A 200 9.05 23.83 8.01
C ARG A 200 9.11 23.87 9.54
N THR A 201 9.33 22.70 10.15
CA THR A 201 9.40 22.59 11.62
C THR A 201 10.81 22.67 12.16
N GLY A 202 11.81 22.74 11.27
CA GLY A 202 13.24 22.88 11.62
C GLY A 202 14.14 22.51 10.45
N SER A 203 15.42 22.33 10.73
CA SER A 203 16.40 21.68 9.86
C SER A 203 17.60 21.23 10.69
N TRP A 204 18.24 20.14 10.27
CA TRP A 204 19.44 19.62 10.93
C TRP A 204 20.27 18.81 9.92
N ASP A 205 21.55 18.62 10.24
CA ASP A 205 22.51 18.03 9.32
C ASP A 205 22.92 16.61 9.71
N VAL A 206 23.14 15.82 8.69
CA VAL A 206 23.85 14.53 8.74
C VAL A 206 25.18 14.70 8.03
N ARG A 207 26.29 14.32 8.68
CA ARG A 207 27.66 14.44 8.14
C ARG A 207 28.32 13.08 8.15
N GLY A 208 29.14 12.78 7.16
CA GLY A 208 29.91 11.55 7.04
C GLY A 208 29.39 10.61 5.97
N ASP A 209 30.02 9.45 5.83
CA ASP A 209 29.69 8.46 4.82
C ASP A 209 28.40 7.72 5.21
N VAL A 210 27.30 8.13 4.62
CA VAL A 210 25.98 7.55 4.85
C VAL A 210 25.79 6.34 3.95
N VAL A 211 25.49 5.19 4.54
CA VAL A 211 25.19 3.94 3.83
C VAL A 211 23.68 3.70 3.66
N GLY A 212 22.86 4.41 4.42
CA GLY A 212 21.41 4.37 4.32
C GLY A 212 20.75 5.36 5.26
N ILE A 213 19.62 5.90 4.80
CA ILE A 213 18.70 6.68 5.63
C ILE A 213 17.30 6.18 5.30
N GLU A 214 16.63 5.67 6.30
CA GLU A 214 15.27 5.18 6.15
C GLU A 214 14.39 5.72 7.28
N ARG A 215 13.09 5.64 7.09
CA ARG A 215 12.11 6.26 7.96
C ARG A 215 11.41 5.22 8.85
N ILE A 216 11.23 5.59 10.13
CA ILE A 216 10.32 4.91 11.07
C ILE A 216 9.41 5.98 11.67
N ASP A 217 8.11 5.92 11.44
CA ASP A 217 7.16 6.93 11.91
C ASP A 217 7.59 8.35 11.51
N ASP A 218 7.77 9.25 12.47
CA ASP A 218 8.30 10.60 12.26
C ASP A 218 9.82 10.72 12.54
N ASP A 219 10.52 9.58 12.69
CA ASP A 219 11.97 9.52 12.93
C ASP A 219 12.72 9.02 11.70
N LEU A 220 14.04 9.24 11.70
CA LEU A 220 14.98 8.66 10.73
C LEU A 220 15.94 7.70 11.39
N VAL A 221 16.18 6.56 10.76
CA VAL A 221 17.29 5.67 11.08
C VAL A 221 18.39 5.93 10.07
N ILE A 222 19.58 6.25 10.56
CA ILE A 222 20.72 6.67 9.76
C ILE A 222 21.88 5.74 10.02
N GLY A 223 22.34 5.07 8.97
CA GLY A 223 23.55 4.25 8.98
C GLY A 223 24.74 5.02 8.41
N GLN A 224 25.84 5.07 9.13
CA GLN A 224 27.06 5.75 8.74
C GLN A 224 28.26 4.85 8.89
N LEU A 225 29.14 4.84 7.89
CA LEU A 225 30.40 4.12 7.96
C LEU A 225 31.44 4.95 8.71
N THR A 226 32.10 4.33 9.68
CA THR A 226 33.23 4.93 10.37
C THR A 226 34.53 4.67 9.59
N PRO A 227 35.62 5.46 9.79
CA PRO A 227 36.89 5.29 9.06
C PRO A 227 37.52 3.90 9.23
N ASP A 228 37.26 3.23 10.34
CA ASP A 228 37.73 1.88 10.66
C ASP A 228 36.76 0.76 10.18
N GLY A 229 35.78 1.12 9.37
CA GLY A 229 34.86 0.16 8.71
C GLY A 229 33.71 -0.34 9.57
N HIS A 230 33.53 0.21 10.77
CA HIS A 230 32.35 -0.09 11.58
C HIS A 230 31.11 0.67 11.07
N LEU A 231 29.91 0.12 11.29
CA LEU A 231 28.67 0.78 10.98
C LEU A 231 28.10 1.39 12.26
N LYS A 232 27.96 2.73 12.27
CA LYS A 232 27.26 3.47 13.31
C LYS A 232 25.84 3.73 12.86
N VAL A 233 24.87 3.24 13.60
CA VAL A 233 23.43 3.40 13.32
C VAL A 233 22.80 4.23 14.42
N GLN A 234 21.96 5.19 14.03
CA GLN A 234 21.24 6.05 14.95
C GLN A 234 19.81 6.24 14.51
N ARG A 235 18.88 6.04 15.43
CA ARG A 235 17.51 6.59 15.28
C ARG A 235 17.52 8.00 15.80
N ARG A 236 17.03 8.93 15.00
CA ARG A 236 16.96 10.35 15.33
C ARG A 236 15.56 10.89 15.10
N SER A 237 15.12 11.73 16.00
CA SER A 237 13.88 12.49 15.82
C SER A 237 13.92 13.25 14.49
N GLY A 238 12.97 12.99 13.62
CA GLY A 238 12.90 13.67 12.32
C GLY A 238 12.74 15.17 12.46
N ARG A 239 12.05 15.64 13.50
CA ARG A 239 11.84 17.06 13.76
C ARG A 239 13.09 17.80 14.21
N SER A 240 13.86 17.24 15.14
CA SER A 240 14.96 17.93 15.83
C SER A 240 16.34 17.37 15.54
N GLY A 241 16.46 16.17 14.97
CA GLY A 241 17.70 15.44 14.84
C GLY A 241 18.26 14.89 16.17
N ALA A 242 17.51 15.01 17.27
CA ALA A 242 17.92 14.45 18.55
C ALA A 242 18.03 12.94 18.48
N VAL A 243 19.12 12.39 19.04
CA VAL A 243 19.37 10.94 19.03
C VAL A 243 18.41 10.27 20.01
N VAL A 244 17.61 9.32 19.50
CA VAL A 244 16.73 8.45 20.29
C VAL A 244 17.54 7.27 20.83
N TRP A 245 18.24 6.57 19.93
CA TRP A 245 19.21 5.54 20.29
C TRP A 245 20.40 5.53 19.32
N SER A 246 21.49 4.89 19.71
CA SER A 246 22.70 4.76 18.90
C SER A 246 23.33 3.39 19.11
N TYR A 247 23.74 2.78 18.02
CA TYR A 247 24.44 1.50 17.98
C TYR A 247 25.69 1.61 17.13
N VAL A 248 26.75 0.89 17.49
CA VAL A 248 27.97 0.74 16.69
C VAL A 248 28.25 -0.75 16.60
N THR A 249 28.50 -1.25 15.39
CA THR A 249 28.79 -2.67 15.19
C THR A 249 30.09 -3.07 15.92
N PRO A 250 30.09 -4.23 16.60
CA PRO A 250 31.29 -4.67 17.34
C PRO A 250 32.45 -5.10 16.43
N VAL A 251 32.14 -5.38 15.16
CA VAL A 251 33.11 -5.72 14.12
C VAL A 251 32.97 -4.80 12.93
N ALA A 252 34.02 -4.61 12.16
CA ALA A 252 33.95 -3.87 10.90
C ALA A 252 33.04 -4.61 9.92
N MET A 253 32.20 -3.85 9.22
CA MET A 253 31.15 -4.37 8.33
C MET A 253 31.51 -4.22 6.84
N ALA A 254 32.43 -3.33 6.52
CA ALA A 254 32.74 -2.90 5.16
C ALA A 254 34.24 -2.90 4.87
N GLN A 255 34.90 -4.06 5.00
CA GLN A 255 36.28 -4.24 4.59
C GLN A 255 36.41 -4.81 3.18
N LEU A 256 35.57 -5.83 2.85
CA LEU A 256 35.55 -6.53 1.59
C LEU A 256 34.21 -6.39 0.85
N LEU A 257 33.12 -6.15 1.57
CA LEU A 257 31.78 -5.97 1.03
C LEU A 257 31.26 -4.58 1.35
N THR A 258 30.35 -4.08 0.53
CA THR A 258 29.63 -2.84 0.81
C THR A 258 28.65 -3.04 1.95
N ALA A 259 28.72 -2.19 2.96
CA ALA A 259 27.73 -2.19 4.04
C ALA A 259 26.43 -1.50 3.57
N SER A 260 25.31 -2.00 4.02
CA SER A 260 23.98 -1.43 3.81
C SER A 260 23.11 -1.53 5.05
N MET A 261 22.01 -0.79 5.05
CA MET A 261 21.04 -0.80 6.13
C MET A 261 19.63 -0.81 5.52
N ARG A 262 18.73 -1.58 6.11
CA ARG A 262 17.32 -1.62 5.79
C ARG A 262 16.50 -1.52 7.07
N VAL A 263 15.45 -0.71 7.02
CA VAL A 263 14.50 -0.57 8.12
C VAL A 263 13.22 -1.30 7.77
N LEU A 264 12.94 -2.34 8.51
CA LEU A 264 11.82 -3.25 8.29
C LEU A 264 11.07 -3.43 9.62
N PRO A 265 10.28 -2.45 10.07
CA PRO A 265 9.68 -2.51 11.40
C PRO A 265 9.02 -3.86 11.70
N PRO A 266 9.28 -4.47 12.87
CA PRO A 266 9.92 -3.91 14.07
C PRO A 266 11.45 -4.01 14.13
N ILE A 267 12.13 -4.34 13.04
CA ILE A 267 13.59 -4.58 13.01
C ILE A 267 14.33 -3.58 12.13
N VAL A 268 15.62 -3.44 12.40
CA VAL A 268 16.63 -2.80 11.52
C VAL A 268 17.67 -3.84 11.16
N VAL A 269 17.88 -4.04 9.87
CA VAL A 269 18.84 -5.02 9.34
C VAL A 269 20.09 -4.28 8.85
N LEU A 270 21.24 -4.66 9.37
CA LEU A 270 22.54 -4.17 8.97
C LEU A 270 23.24 -5.28 8.21
N ASP A 271 23.46 -5.05 6.92
CA ASP A 271 24.12 -6.01 6.04
C ASP A 271 25.55 -5.56 5.69
N GLY A 272 26.44 -6.51 5.55
CA GLY A 272 27.83 -6.32 5.19
C GLY A 272 28.57 -7.65 5.24
N GLU A 273 29.77 -7.69 5.79
CA GLU A 273 30.49 -8.96 6.00
C GLU A 273 29.81 -9.85 7.04
N SER A 274 28.99 -9.26 7.91
CA SER A 274 28.07 -9.95 8.82
C SER A 274 26.72 -9.28 8.74
N THR A 275 25.67 -9.99 9.06
CA THR A 275 24.32 -9.41 9.19
C THR A 275 24.01 -9.25 10.67
N ILE A 276 23.57 -8.06 11.09
CA ILE A 276 23.14 -7.78 12.46
C ILE A 276 21.70 -7.25 12.39
N ILE A 277 20.85 -7.81 13.22
CA ILE A 277 19.45 -7.41 13.32
C ILE A 277 19.24 -6.73 14.66
N LEU A 278 18.76 -5.49 14.60
CA LEU A 278 18.47 -4.68 15.78
C LEU A 278 16.96 -4.52 15.97
N ASP A 279 16.57 -4.33 17.20
CA ASP A 279 15.24 -3.82 17.54
C ASP A 279 15.12 -2.36 17.08
N ALA A 280 14.09 -2.05 16.30
CA ALA A 280 13.89 -0.71 15.76
C ALA A 280 13.48 0.31 16.84
N ALA A 281 12.96 -0.14 17.98
CA ALA A 281 12.51 0.74 19.05
C ALA A 281 13.68 1.27 19.90
N ASP A 282 14.64 0.42 20.26
CA ASP A 282 15.71 0.76 21.21
C ASP A 282 17.15 0.53 20.70
N GLY A 283 17.32 -0.06 19.51
CA GLY A 283 18.63 -0.35 18.91
C GLY A 283 19.36 -1.56 19.53
N ARG A 284 18.69 -2.36 20.34
CA ARG A 284 19.24 -3.58 20.93
C ARG A 284 19.48 -4.64 19.85
N THR A 285 20.59 -5.37 19.93
CA THR A 285 20.85 -6.50 19.04
C THR A 285 19.89 -7.66 19.37
N LEU A 286 19.16 -8.09 18.35
CA LEU A 286 18.26 -9.26 18.42
C LEU A 286 18.95 -10.52 17.92
N VAL A 287 19.60 -10.42 16.74
CA VAL A 287 20.32 -11.54 16.12
C VAL A 287 21.62 -11.01 15.51
N ALA A 288 22.70 -11.78 15.64
CA ALA A 288 23.94 -11.53 14.95
C ALA A 288 24.34 -12.76 14.14
N GLY A 289 24.41 -12.61 12.83
CA GLY A 289 24.84 -13.63 11.90
C GLY A 289 26.36 -13.82 11.91
N ALA A 290 26.80 -15.01 11.57
CA ALA A 290 28.22 -15.27 11.34
C ALA A 290 28.75 -14.47 10.14
N ARG A 291 30.03 -14.21 10.11
CA ARG A 291 30.69 -13.54 8.99
C ARG A 291 30.45 -14.30 7.69
N PHE A 292 30.03 -13.60 6.65
CA PHE A 292 29.70 -14.17 5.33
C PHE A 292 28.59 -15.24 5.33
N SER A 293 27.75 -15.27 6.34
CA SER A 293 26.61 -16.22 6.40
C SER A 293 25.54 -15.95 5.35
N GLY A 294 25.47 -14.72 4.80
CA GLY A 294 24.38 -14.31 3.90
C GLY A 294 23.02 -14.30 4.60
N LEU A 295 22.99 -14.07 5.91
CA LEU A 295 21.75 -14.02 6.67
C LEU A 295 20.86 -12.91 6.13
N GLN A 296 19.59 -13.23 5.90
CA GLN A 296 18.53 -12.32 5.49
C GLN A 296 17.48 -12.26 6.60
N ALA A 297 16.66 -11.20 6.58
CA ALA A 297 15.53 -11.08 7.51
C ALA A 297 14.36 -10.36 6.86
N ALA A 298 13.14 -10.70 7.32
CA ALA A 298 11.90 -10.04 6.97
C ALA A 298 10.97 -9.92 8.18
N PRO A 299 10.21 -8.82 8.29
CA PRO A 299 9.18 -8.67 9.30
C PRO A 299 7.98 -9.55 8.99
N LEU A 300 7.35 -10.10 10.02
CA LEU A 300 6.17 -10.93 9.92
C LEU A 300 5.23 -10.66 11.10
N ARG A 301 4.25 -9.78 10.91
CA ARG A 301 3.16 -9.53 11.87
C ARG A 301 3.60 -9.32 13.32
N GLY A 302 4.51 -8.35 13.54
CA GLY A 302 5.07 -8.04 14.83
C GLY A 302 6.17 -8.99 15.30
N ARG A 303 6.53 -9.97 14.48
CA ARG A 303 7.67 -10.89 14.62
C ARG A 303 8.62 -10.68 13.45
N PHE A 304 9.65 -11.51 13.35
CA PHE A 304 10.50 -11.52 12.16
C PHE A 304 11.03 -12.92 11.88
N ALA A 305 11.31 -13.15 10.62
CA ALA A 305 11.99 -14.36 10.18
C ALA A 305 13.42 -14.05 9.75
N THR A 306 14.31 -15.03 9.92
CA THR A 306 15.65 -15.00 9.36
C THR A 306 15.88 -16.24 8.52
N TRP A 307 16.70 -16.12 7.48
CA TRP A 307 17.15 -17.25 6.69
C TRP A 307 18.54 -17.02 6.11
N ALA A 308 19.23 -18.09 5.83
CA ALA A 308 20.52 -18.09 5.16
C ALA A 308 20.58 -19.19 4.11
N PRO A 309 21.45 -19.07 3.10
CA PRO A 309 21.62 -20.14 2.08
C PRO A 309 21.93 -21.50 2.69
N VAL A 310 22.59 -21.50 3.86
CA VAL A 310 22.86 -22.71 4.64
C VAL A 310 22.25 -22.50 6.02
N GLY A 311 21.42 -23.42 6.48
CA GLY A 311 20.77 -23.36 7.81
C GLY A 311 19.26 -23.30 7.78
N GLY A 312 18.66 -22.86 6.67
CA GLY A 312 17.20 -22.75 6.53
C GLY A 312 16.65 -21.44 7.10
N ALA A 313 15.34 -21.41 7.29
CA ALA A 313 14.62 -20.25 7.79
C ALA A 313 14.13 -20.49 9.22
N HIS A 314 14.16 -19.41 10.03
CA HIS A 314 13.81 -19.45 11.45
C HIS A 314 12.85 -18.30 11.78
N MET A 315 11.84 -18.58 12.57
CA MET A 315 10.93 -17.58 13.12
C MET A 315 11.44 -17.11 14.47
N HIS A 316 11.41 -15.81 14.69
CA HIS A 316 11.80 -15.18 15.96
C HIS A 316 10.67 -14.33 16.53
N ASP A 317 10.58 -14.28 17.83
CA ASP A 317 9.74 -13.30 18.52
C ASP A 317 10.40 -11.89 18.48
N VAL A 318 9.66 -10.87 18.90
CA VAL A 318 10.12 -9.47 18.93
C VAL A 318 11.40 -9.23 19.74
N ASP A 319 11.69 -10.09 20.70
CA ASP A 319 12.89 -10.02 21.54
C ASP A 319 14.13 -10.72 20.93
N GLY A 320 13.97 -11.38 19.77
CA GLY A 320 15.01 -12.15 19.10
C GLY A 320 15.04 -13.63 19.49
N THR A 321 14.15 -14.08 20.39
CA THR A 321 14.06 -15.49 20.75
C THR A 321 13.59 -16.32 19.57
N GLU A 322 14.35 -17.35 19.19
CA GLU A 322 13.94 -18.29 18.15
C GLU A 322 12.75 -19.13 18.64
N LEU A 323 11.67 -19.15 17.86
CA LEU A 323 10.46 -19.87 18.16
C LEU A 323 10.44 -21.25 17.51
N TYR A 324 10.72 -21.31 16.21
CA TYR A 324 10.75 -22.54 15.43
C TYR A 324 11.45 -22.37 14.09
N ARG A 325 11.80 -23.50 13.49
CA ARG A 325 12.37 -23.56 12.13
C ARG A 325 11.24 -23.71 11.11
N MET A 326 11.34 -22.97 10.00
CA MET A 326 10.41 -23.03 8.87
C MET A 326 10.93 -23.97 7.78
N PRO A 327 10.03 -24.64 7.02
CA PRO A 327 10.41 -25.56 5.95
C PRO A 327 10.92 -24.84 4.69
N GLY A 328 10.56 -23.57 4.51
CA GLY A 328 10.94 -22.75 3.35
C GLY A 328 11.11 -21.27 3.72
N LEU A 329 11.08 -20.40 2.73
CA LEU A 329 11.23 -18.95 2.94
C LEU A 329 9.88 -18.29 3.26
N PRO A 330 9.85 -17.30 4.17
CA PRO A 330 8.61 -16.56 4.40
C PRO A 330 8.21 -15.80 3.14
N ALA A 331 6.94 -15.85 2.80
CA ALA A 331 6.39 -15.11 1.69
C ALA A 331 6.55 -13.59 1.89
N GLN A 332 7.08 -12.93 0.86
CA GLN A 332 7.19 -11.47 0.84
C GLN A 332 5.92 -10.91 0.19
N LEU A 333 4.92 -10.58 1.00
CA LEU A 333 3.66 -10.02 0.53
C LEU A 333 3.80 -8.52 0.29
N ALA A 334 3.36 -8.05 -0.87
CA ALA A 334 3.26 -6.62 -1.18
C ALA A 334 2.19 -5.93 -0.32
N ALA A 335 1.12 -6.66 0.02
CA ALA A 335 0.09 -6.19 0.95
C ALA A 335 -0.50 -7.35 1.77
N ASP A 336 -0.82 -7.06 3.04
CA ASP A 336 -1.42 -8.00 3.97
C ASP A 336 -2.42 -7.25 4.88
N ASP A 337 -3.72 -7.52 4.72
CA ASP A 337 -4.78 -6.87 5.48
C ASP A 337 -4.98 -7.44 6.90
N GLY A 338 -4.17 -8.43 7.28
CA GLY A 338 -4.27 -9.11 8.57
C GLY A 338 -5.48 -10.04 8.71
N SER A 339 -6.17 -10.38 7.60
CA SER A 339 -7.33 -11.29 7.65
C SER A 339 -6.98 -12.69 8.16
N GLU A 340 -5.71 -13.12 8.07
CA GLU A 340 -5.21 -14.38 8.61
C GLU A 340 -4.17 -14.15 9.74
N PRO A 341 -4.54 -13.57 10.89
CA PRO A 341 -3.59 -13.04 11.87
C PRO A 341 -2.74 -14.11 12.56
N ALA A 342 -3.20 -15.35 12.58
CA ALA A 342 -2.51 -16.48 13.22
C ALA A 342 -1.65 -17.30 12.25
N ARG A 343 -1.47 -16.86 11.00
CA ARG A 343 -0.81 -17.66 9.95
C ARG A 343 0.39 -16.95 9.35
N VAL A 344 1.35 -17.72 8.90
CA VAL A 344 2.44 -17.28 8.01
C VAL A 344 2.46 -18.19 6.78
N ILE A 345 2.59 -17.59 5.63
CA ILE A 345 2.75 -18.30 4.36
C ILE A 345 4.26 -18.47 4.10
N VAL A 346 4.63 -19.67 3.74
CA VAL A 346 6.01 -20.07 3.45
C VAL A 346 6.07 -20.63 2.05
N ASP A 347 7.06 -20.20 1.30
CA ASP A 347 7.36 -20.71 -0.04
C ASP A 347 8.48 -21.73 0.03
N GLU A 348 8.20 -22.95 -0.44
CA GLU A 348 9.16 -24.05 -0.62
C GLU A 348 9.57 -24.21 -2.10
N GLY A 349 9.36 -23.21 -2.95
CA GLY A 349 9.70 -23.18 -4.37
C GLY A 349 8.62 -23.77 -5.28
N SER A 350 8.12 -24.97 -5.01
CA SER A 350 7.03 -25.59 -5.80
C SER A 350 5.76 -25.80 -4.98
N GLN A 351 5.79 -25.44 -3.70
CA GLN A 351 4.70 -25.60 -2.76
C GLN A 351 4.59 -24.38 -1.87
N LEU A 352 3.37 -23.97 -1.58
CA LEU A 352 3.06 -23.02 -0.54
C LEU A 352 2.58 -23.77 0.71
N VAL A 353 3.08 -23.34 1.84
CA VAL A 353 2.76 -23.93 3.14
C VAL A 353 2.26 -22.85 4.06
N SER A 354 1.13 -23.08 4.72
CA SER A 354 0.67 -22.22 5.80
C SER A 354 1.03 -22.81 7.13
N LEU A 355 1.70 -22.03 7.96
CA LEU A 355 2.05 -22.42 9.32
C LEU A 355 1.27 -21.58 10.32
N ASP A 356 0.97 -22.15 11.47
CA ASP A 356 0.55 -21.37 12.64
C ASP A 356 1.69 -20.44 13.07
N LEU A 357 1.41 -19.15 13.16
CA LEU A 357 2.40 -18.11 13.46
C LEU A 357 3.05 -18.30 14.84
N GLY A 358 2.32 -18.88 15.82
CA GLY A 358 2.80 -19.07 17.18
C GLY A 358 3.67 -20.31 17.36
N THR A 359 3.28 -21.40 16.71
CA THR A 359 3.85 -22.74 16.95
C THR A 359 4.64 -23.32 15.79
N GLY A 360 4.53 -22.76 14.58
CA GLY A 360 5.11 -23.32 13.37
C GLY A 360 4.42 -24.61 12.87
N THR A 361 3.26 -24.97 13.46
CA THR A 361 2.54 -26.17 13.03
C THR A 361 1.91 -25.94 11.67
N GLU A 362 2.14 -26.89 10.74
CA GLU A 362 1.55 -26.84 9.40
C GLU A 362 0.03 -26.91 9.49
N GLN A 363 -0.65 -25.97 8.81
CA GLN A 363 -2.10 -25.88 8.71
C GLN A 363 -2.60 -26.45 7.39
N TRP A 364 -1.92 -26.12 6.32
CA TRP A 364 -2.18 -26.67 4.99
C TRP A 364 -0.93 -26.55 4.11
N ARG A 365 -0.92 -27.33 3.04
CA ARG A 365 0.11 -27.36 2.00
C ARG A 365 -0.55 -27.52 0.65
N THR A 366 -0.11 -26.76 -0.33
CA THR A 366 -0.62 -26.82 -1.69
C THR A 366 0.52 -26.73 -2.71
N ALA A 367 0.41 -27.45 -3.82
CA ALA A 367 1.33 -27.29 -4.93
C ALA A 367 1.03 -25.96 -5.63
N SER A 368 2.03 -25.11 -5.74
CA SER A 368 1.94 -23.85 -6.49
C SER A 368 3.33 -23.44 -6.97
N PRO A 369 3.51 -23.26 -8.29
CA PRO A 369 4.73 -22.67 -8.82
C PRO A 369 4.70 -21.14 -8.80
N LEU A 370 3.63 -20.52 -8.26
CA LEU A 370 3.39 -19.08 -8.27
C LEU A 370 3.76 -18.50 -6.90
N ASP A 371 4.37 -17.33 -6.94
CA ASP A 371 4.75 -16.59 -5.73
C ASP A 371 3.54 -15.91 -5.07
N PRO A 372 3.39 -15.97 -3.75
CA PRO A 372 2.38 -15.24 -3.02
C PRO A 372 2.69 -13.72 -3.02
N ARG A 373 1.69 -12.89 -3.36
CA ARG A 373 1.86 -11.45 -3.54
C ARG A 373 1.01 -10.60 -2.61
N VAL A 374 -0.29 -10.91 -2.48
CA VAL A 374 -1.23 -10.13 -1.69
C VAL A 374 -2.11 -11.06 -0.87
N LEU A 375 -2.28 -10.75 0.41
CA LEU A 375 -3.24 -11.42 1.29
C LEU A 375 -4.30 -10.43 1.73
N VAL A 376 -5.55 -10.66 1.31
CA VAL A 376 -6.66 -9.79 1.61
C VAL A 376 -7.98 -10.57 1.68
N GLY A 377 -8.79 -10.32 2.70
CA GLY A 377 -10.10 -10.93 2.87
C GLY A 377 -10.07 -12.47 2.85
N HIS A 378 -9.08 -13.10 3.49
CA HIS A 378 -8.82 -14.55 3.46
C HIS A 378 -8.49 -15.11 2.07
N ARG A 379 -8.03 -14.27 1.14
CA ARG A 379 -7.64 -14.66 -0.22
C ARG A 379 -6.16 -14.36 -0.42
N LEU A 380 -5.43 -15.34 -0.92
CA LEU A 380 -4.01 -15.23 -1.24
C LEU A 380 -3.87 -15.11 -2.75
N VAL A 381 -3.55 -13.91 -3.22
CA VAL A 381 -3.21 -13.67 -4.62
C VAL A 381 -1.80 -14.20 -4.87
N VAL A 382 -1.66 -15.00 -5.89
CA VAL A 382 -0.40 -15.57 -6.33
C VAL A 382 -0.13 -15.21 -7.79
N SER A 383 1.14 -14.96 -8.14
CA SER A 383 1.51 -14.66 -9.53
C SER A 383 2.91 -15.15 -9.87
N GLY A 384 3.14 -15.43 -11.16
CA GLY A 384 4.45 -15.81 -11.66
C GLY A 384 4.37 -16.28 -13.12
N ALA A 385 5.41 -15.99 -13.90
CA ALA A 385 5.55 -16.43 -15.30
C ALA A 385 4.32 -16.15 -16.20
N GLY A 386 3.63 -15.02 -15.98
CA GLY A 386 2.44 -14.65 -16.77
C GLY A 386 1.14 -15.30 -16.29
N THR A 387 1.16 -16.03 -15.18
CA THR A 387 -0.05 -16.61 -14.57
C THR A 387 -0.42 -15.84 -13.29
N TYR A 388 -1.71 -15.61 -13.09
CA TYR A 388 -2.28 -15.10 -11.86
C TYR A 388 -3.29 -16.09 -11.30
N GLY A 389 -3.33 -16.21 -9.98
CA GLY A 389 -4.27 -17.08 -9.32
C GLY A 389 -4.66 -16.56 -7.95
N VAL A 390 -5.72 -17.13 -7.39
CA VAL A 390 -6.14 -16.87 -6.03
C VAL A 390 -6.39 -18.18 -5.32
N LEU A 391 -5.81 -18.30 -4.13
CA LEU A 391 -6.03 -19.41 -3.23
C LEU A 391 -6.90 -18.94 -2.06
N ASP A 392 -7.68 -19.85 -1.50
CA ASP A 392 -8.30 -19.67 -0.19
C ASP A 392 -7.20 -19.76 0.88
N ALA A 393 -6.92 -18.66 1.58
CA ALA A 393 -5.84 -18.62 2.55
C ALA A 393 -6.12 -19.51 3.79
N SER A 394 -7.38 -19.95 3.98
CA SER A 394 -7.76 -20.79 5.11
C SER A 394 -7.39 -22.27 4.94
N ASP A 395 -7.36 -22.77 3.70
CA ASP A 395 -7.12 -24.19 3.40
C ASP A 395 -6.16 -24.43 2.23
N GLY A 396 -5.68 -23.39 1.55
CA GLY A 396 -4.74 -23.47 0.43
C GLY A 396 -5.37 -23.92 -0.89
N ARG A 397 -6.69 -24.05 -0.97
CA ARG A 397 -7.40 -24.49 -2.17
C ARG A 397 -7.38 -23.40 -3.24
N GLU A 398 -7.01 -23.75 -4.46
CA GLU A 398 -7.13 -22.86 -5.61
C GLU A 398 -8.61 -22.55 -5.88
N LEU A 399 -8.92 -21.26 -5.97
CA LEU A 399 -10.24 -20.76 -6.33
C LEU A 399 -10.33 -20.56 -7.84
N TRP A 400 -9.32 -19.95 -8.42
CA TRP A 400 -9.17 -19.75 -9.84
C TRP A 400 -7.72 -19.46 -10.20
N SER A 401 -7.37 -19.69 -11.45
CA SER A 401 -6.12 -19.25 -12.07
C SER A 401 -6.36 -18.87 -13.54
N VAL A 402 -5.51 -18.00 -14.07
CA VAL A 402 -5.58 -17.51 -15.45
C VAL A 402 -4.19 -17.18 -15.96
N ASP A 403 -3.91 -17.62 -17.18
CA ASP A 403 -2.73 -17.19 -17.91
C ASP A 403 -3.00 -15.84 -18.57
N THR A 404 -2.03 -14.96 -18.50
CA THR A 404 -2.05 -13.65 -19.14
C THR A 404 -0.79 -13.48 -19.97
N ASP A 405 -0.89 -12.73 -21.06
CA ASP A 405 0.29 -12.36 -21.88
C ASP A 405 1.07 -11.21 -21.18
N ASP A 406 1.27 -11.34 -19.87
CA ASP A 406 1.88 -10.29 -19.07
C ASP A 406 3.39 -10.21 -19.29
N ALA A 407 3.80 -9.24 -20.09
CA ALA A 407 5.20 -8.89 -20.29
C ALA A 407 5.67 -7.73 -19.37
N LEU A 408 4.80 -7.15 -18.54
CA LEU A 408 5.11 -5.90 -17.83
C LEU A 408 5.73 -6.14 -16.45
N GLY A 409 5.55 -7.33 -15.85
CA GLY A 409 6.25 -7.76 -14.64
C GLY A 409 5.96 -6.94 -13.38
N TRP A 410 4.83 -6.23 -13.33
CA TRP A 410 4.45 -5.48 -12.12
C TRP A 410 3.77 -6.38 -11.09
N GLU A 411 3.92 -5.99 -9.83
CA GLU A 411 3.22 -6.65 -8.75
C GLU A 411 1.69 -6.43 -8.86
N PRO A 412 0.87 -7.48 -8.63
CA PRO A 412 -0.56 -7.31 -8.58
C PRO A 412 -0.96 -6.44 -7.38
N LEU A 413 -1.98 -5.62 -7.57
CA LEU A 413 -2.61 -4.84 -6.52
C LEU A 413 -3.99 -5.43 -6.19
N SER A 414 -4.61 -4.97 -5.11
CA SER A 414 -5.98 -5.33 -4.78
C SER A 414 -6.71 -4.16 -4.13
N ASP A 415 -8.03 -4.10 -4.34
CA ASP A 415 -8.93 -3.20 -3.64
C ASP A 415 -9.74 -3.92 -2.54
N GLY A 416 -9.37 -5.17 -2.23
CA GLY A 416 -10.06 -6.03 -1.28
C GLY A 416 -11.22 -6.84 -1.88
N THR A 417 -11.66 -6.51 -3.12
CA THR A 417 -12.71 -7.22 -3.87
C THR A 417 -12.23 -7.68 -5.24
N LEU A 418 -11.28 -6.95 -5.81
CA LEU A 418 -10.70 -7.19 -7.13
C LEU A 418 -9.19 -7.46 -6.99
N VAL A 419 -8.66 -8.26 -7.90
CA VAL A 419 -7.24 -8.32 -8.24
C VAL A 419 -7.02 -7.40 -9.43
N LEU A 420 -6.08 -6.47 -9.29
CA LEU A 420 -5.67 -5.55 -10.35
C LEU A 420 -4.30 -6.01 -10.86
N GLY A 421 -4.19 -6.25 -12.15
CA GLY A 421 -2.95 -6.71 -12.74
C GLY A 421 -2.61 -5.99 -14.03
N PRO A 422 -1.32 -5.93 -14.37
CA PRO A 422 -0.89 -5.43 -15.66
C PRO A 422 -1.25 -6.42 -16.76
N GLY A 423 -1.38 -5.91 -17.98
CA GLY A 423 -1.62 -6.71 -19.15
C GLY A 423 -1.34 -5.93 -20.42
N LEU A 424 -1.46 -6.64 -21.53
CA LEU A 424 -1.43 -6.04 -22.86
C LEU A 424 -2.79 -6.22 -23.51
N SER A 425 -3.30 -5.15 -24.12
CA SER A 425 -4.45 -5.22 -24.99
C SER A 425 -4.14 -6.01 -26.26
N PRO A 426 -5.13 -6.45 -27.04
CA PRO A 426 -4.89 -7.21 -28.29
C PRO A 426 -4.02 -6.48 -29.33
N ASP A 427 -3.92 -5.15 -29.23
CA ASP A 427 -3.04 -4.31 -30.07
C ASP A 427 -1.67 -4.03 -29.41
N GLY A 428 -1.35 -4.73 -28.31
CA GLY A 428 -0.04 -4.68 -27.63
C GLY A 428 0.19 -3.45 -26.78
N ARG A 429 -0.86 -2.70 -26.40
CA ARG A 429 -0.75 -1.54 -25.52
C ARG A 429 -0.88 -1.93 -24.06
N PRO A 430 -0.16 -1.27 -23.14
CA PRO A 430 -0.33 -1.50 -21.72
C PRO A 430 -1.78 -1.26 -21.27
N GLU A 431 -2.31 -2.18 -20.50
CA GLU A 431 -3.61 -2.05 -19.83
C GLU A 431 -3.52 -2.48 -18.37
N LEU A 432 -4.40 -1.94 -17.56
CA LEU A 432 -4.69 -2.45 -16.22
C LEU A 432 -6.01 -3.19 -16.28
N TRP A 433 -5.98 -4.47 -15.96
CA TRP A 433 -7.18 -5.28 -15.87
C TRP A 433 -7.59 -5.50 -14.42
N ALA A 434 -8.89 -5.75 -14.20
CA ALA A 434 -9.45 -6.16 -12.92
C ALA A 434 -10.24 -7.44 -13.04
N ARG A 435 -10.05 -8.32 -12.08
CA ARG A 435 -10.78 -9.57 -11.92
C ARG A 435 -11.32 -9.70 -10.49
N ALA A 436 -12.50 -10.29 -10.37
CA ALA A 436 -13.04 -10.58 -9.05
C ALA A 436 -12.10 -11.49 -8.26
N LEU A 437 -11.82 -11.10 -7.02
CA LEU A 437 -11.01 -11.88 -6.09
C LEU A 437 -11.65 -13.25 -5.79
N ALA A 438 -12.99 -13.33 -5.85
CA ALA A 438 -13.74 -14.54 -5.50
C ALA A 438 -13.72 -15.64 -6.57
N ASP A 439 -13.81 -15.30 -7.84
CA ASP A 439 -14.05 -16.25 -8.94
C ASP A 439 -13.28 -15.97 -10.24
N GLY A 440 -12.44 -14.92 -10.25
CA GLY A 440 -11.61 -14.57 -11.40
C GLY A 440 -12.35 -13.95 -12.58
N VAL A 441 -13.65 -13.66 -12.46
CA VAL A 441 -14.41 -13.02 -13.53
C VAL A 441 -13.80 -11.65 -13.83
N ARG A 442 -13.51 -11.38 -15.12
CA ARG A 442 -12.98 -10.08 -15.56
C ARG A 442 -14.09 -9.04 -15.50
N TYR A 443 -13.85 -7.98 -14.73
CA TYR A 443 -14.78 -6.87 -14.58
C TYR A 443 -14.55 -5.79 -15.63
N TRP A 444 -13.30 -5.35 -15.76
CA TRP A 444 -12.91 -4.29 -16.69
C TRP A 444 -11.42 -4.39 -17.06
N ALA A 445 -11.05 -3.63 -18.07
CA ALA A 445 -9.67 -3.27 -18.37
C ALA A 445 -9.64 -1.84 -18.88
N VAL A 446 -8.64 -1.09 -18.46
CA VAL A 446 -8.41 0.30 -18.85
C VAL A 446 -7.03 0.45 -19.49
N PRO A 447 -6.93 1.22 -20.58
CA PRO A 447 -5.65 1.49 -21.19
C PRO A 447 -4.78 2.33 -20.25
N LEU A 448 -3.50 2.01 -20.21
CA LEU A 448 -2.49 2.78 -19.51
C LEU A 448 -1.65 3.59 -20.53
N PRO A 449 -0.92 4.63 -20.08
CA PRO A 449 0.03 5.35 -20.92
C PRO A 449 1.06 4.41 -21.57
N GLU A 450 1.46 4.67 -22.80
CA GLU A 450 2.40 3.81 -23.56
C GLU A 450 3.74 3.56 -22.85
N HIS A 451 4.19 4.53 -22.09
CA HIS A 451 5.48 4.47 -21.39
C HIS A 451 5.34 4.32 -19.88
N VAL A 452 4.26 3.66 -19.44
CA VAL A 452 4.09 3.37 -18.02
C VAL A 452 5.26 2.56 -17.48
N ARG A 453 5.79 2.99 -16.32
CA ARG A 453 6.90 2.32 -15.62
C ARG A 453 6.41 1.51 -14.44
N HIS A 454 5.52 2.10 -13.66
CA HIS A 454 4.98 1.51 -12.44
C HIS A 454 3.53 1.88 -12.25
N VAL A 455 2.82 0.98 -11.62
CA VAL A 455 1.47 1.20 -11.09
C VAL A 455 1.52 0.84 -9.61
N ASP A 456 1.25 1.81 -8.76
CA ASP A 456 1.41 1.69 -7.31
C ASP A 456 0.09 2.02 -6.60
N ALA A 457 -0.07 1.50 -5.38
CA ALA A 457 -1.09 1.94 -4.43
C ALA A 457 -0.46 2.89 -3.41
N VAL A 458 -0.84 4.15 -3.41
CA VAL A 458 -0.33 5.16 -2.49
C VAL A 458 -1.48 5.82 -1.75
N GLY A 459 -1.56 5.63 -0.43
CA GLY A 459 -2.66 6.17 0.38
C GLY A 459 -4.05 5.73 -0.08
N GLY A 460 -4.15 4.50 -0.57
CA GLY A 460 -5.40 3.96 -1.13
C GLY A 460 -5.73 4.42 -2.55
N HIS A 461 -4.89 5.23 -3.19
CA HIS A 461 -5.10 5.69 -4.57
C HIS A 461 -4.22 4.92 -5.55
N LEU A 462 -4.76 4.68 -6.72
CA LEU A 462 -4.01 4.10 -7.83
C LEU A 462 -3.17 5.18 -8.49
N VAL A 463 -1.86 5.00 -8.48
CA VAL A 463 -0.88 5.96 -9.02
C VAL A 463 -0.10 5.31 -10.14
N VAL A 464 -0.17 5.90 -11.31
CA VAL A 464 0.55 5.47 -12.51
C VAL A 464 1.71 6.41 -12.77
N ARG A 465 2.90 5.85 -12.93
CA ARG A 465 4.13 6.61 -13.22
C ARG A 465 4.62 6.34 -14.62
N THR A 466 4.92 7.41 -15.34
CA THR A 466 5.65 7.40 -16.60
C THR A 466 7.05 8.00 -16.39
N PRO A 467 7.91 8.06 -17.39
CA PRO A 467 9.19 8.79 -17.29
C PRO A 467 9.05 10.28 -16.94
N ASN A 468 7.91 10.88 -17.31
CA ASN A 468 7.72 12.33 -17.23
C ASN A 468 6.54 12.74 -16.36
N ASP A 469 5.58 11.84 -16.10
CA ASP A 469 4.31 12.19 -15.49
C ASP A 469 3.95 11.23 -14.39
N LEU A 470 3.14 11.73 -13.47
CA LEU A 470 2.47 11.00 -12.42
C LEU A 470 0.98 11.25 -12.60
N ILE A 471 0.21 10.19 -12.73
CA ILE A 471 -1.22 10.23 -12.99
C ILE A 471 -1.93 9.48 -11.85
N VAL A 472 -2.88 10.13 -11.22
CA VAL A 472 -3.73 9.51 -10.18
C VAL A 472 -5.05 9.11 -10.81
N TYR A 473 -5.47 7.88 -10.54
CA TYR A 473 -6.70 7.28 -11.02
C TYR A 473 -7.70 7.05 -9.88
N GLY A 474 -8.99 7.12 -10.20
CA GLY A 474 -10.08 6.81 -9.28
C GLY A 474 -11.42 6.67 -9.98
#